data_ad10d521293df7fca351b563591bc825
#
_entry.id   ad10d521293df7fca351b563591bc825
#
_cell.length_a   1.000
_cell.length_b   1.000
_cell.length_c   1.000
_cell.angle_alpha   90.00
_cell.angle_beta   90.00
_cell.angle_gamma   90.00
#
_symmetry.space_group_name_H-M   'P 1'
#
loop_
_entity.id
_entity.type
_entity.pdbx_description
1 polymer ?
#
loop_
_entity_poly.entity_id
_entity_poly.type
_entity_poly.pdbx_seq_one_letter_code
_entity_poly.pdbx_strand_id
1 'polypeptide(L)'
;MYTYDQRLDRVLNRRNPWPKFAAARESFANEHIALDSAEMTSSVERMVYLSMCPVDEECVKRSLEAGDRVKDRLRARFSALSKTIPSFKYQGSIVSNTQIKGASDIDLLVINEQSFFWDSIGITHEWETARANVPVPPTAYKLKRLIDLPPYSGSAIDDIAKQRKICEDCLASAYVDCDIRKGKSIRILNQSLDQKVDVVNCLWFDNADSVRNDMRYPYRGVRIFDKSKNSWMTEDFPFVKIDLMNERDKITNGHYKEMIRLIKTLKTDVGGCDELSSFDIYSVLYLMPQSDYAARSGSDLVFALEFFLREFASDRTRADTMKQLDCNELIFKNKDLKFSAFKSIYSDLRMLCEALRNAERTRVVFG
;
A
#
# COMPACT_ATOMS: atom_id res chain seq x y z
N MET A 1 16.16 -21.84 4.44
CA MET A 1 15.78 -20.67 5.27
C MET A 1 17.06 -19.90 5.56
N TYR A 2 17.03 -18.56 5.49
CA TYR A 2 18.20 -17.71 5.78
C TYR A 2 18.49 -17.68 7.28
N THR A 3 19.78 -17.65 7.65
CA THR A 3 20.19 -17.33 9.04
C THR A 3 19.89 -15.85 9.36
N TYR A 4 19.88 -15.46 10.64
CA TYR A 4 19.63 -14.05 11.00
C TYR A 4 20.76 -13.12 10.56
N ASP A 5 21.99 -13.60 10.49
CA ASP A 5 23.11 -12.85 9.87
C ASP A 5 22.84 -12.59 8.39
N GLN A 6 22.43 -13.62 7.64
CA GLN A 6 22.08 -13.46 6.23
C GLN A 6 20.86 -12.54 6.03
N ARG A 7 19.87 -12.59 6.92
CA ARG A 7 18.73 -11.67 6.89
C ARG A 7 19.15 -10.24 7.20
N LEU A 8 20.01 -10.05 8.20
CA LEU A 8 20.58 -8.75 8.52
C LEU A 8 21.34 -8.18 7.32
N ASP A 9 22.21 -8.97 6.68
CA ASP A 9 22.93 -8.56 5.48
C ASP A 9 21.96 -8.16 4.35
N ARG A 10 20.88 -8.89 4.16
CA ARG A 10 19.83 -8.52 3.16
C ARG A 10 19.16 -7.21 3.49
N VAL A 11 18.83 -6.95 4.76
CA VAL A 11 18.23 -5.68 5.20
C VAL A 11 19.24 -4.54 5.01
N LEU A 12 20.50 -4.73 5.40
CA LEU A 12 21.57 -3.75 5.21
C LEU A 12 21.82 -3.46 3.74
N ASN A 13 21.93 -4.49 2.90
CA ASN A 13 22.10 -4.33 1.45
C ASN A 13 20.91 -3.61 0.80
N ARG A 14 19.69 -3.87 1.25
CA ARG A 14 18.51 -3.11 0.79
C ARG A 14 18.57 -1.65 1.24
N ARG A 15 19.08 -1.37 2.46
CA ARG A 15 19.23 0.00 2.97
C ARG A 15 20.36 0.75 2.32
N ASN A 16 21.40 0.06 1.83
CA ASN A 16 22.56 0.67 1.15
C ASN A 16 22.76 0.11 -0.28
N PRO A 17 21.82 0.30 -1.22
CA PRO A 17 21.84 -0.32 -2.54
C PRO A 17 22.88 0.27 -3.52
N TRP A 18 23.69 1.29 -3.10
CA TRP A 18 24.48 2.09 -4.02
C TRP A 18 25.95 2.19 -3.67
N PRO A 19 26.77 1.17 -3.98
CA PRO A 19 28.22 1.34 -3.86
C PRO A 19 28.79 2.41 -4.80
N LYS A 20 28.05 2.78 -5.88
CA LYS A 20 28.50 3.81 -6.84
C LYS A 20 28.25 5.25 -6.38
N PHE A 21 27.41 5.48 -5.39
CA PHE A 21 27.06 6.80 -4.83
C PHE A 21 27.38 6.92 -3.34
N ALA A 22 28.08 5.96 -2.75
CA ALA A 22 28.47 5.97 -1.35
C ALA A 22 29.31 7.21 -0.93
N ALA A 23 29.78 8.02 -1.90
CA ALA A 23 30.45 9.28 -1.65
C ALA A 23 29.49 10.46 -1.43
N ALA A 24 28.19 10.31 -1.66
CA ALA A 24 27.20 11.36 -1.41
C ALA A 24 26.47 11.07 -0.10
N ARG A 25 27.00 11.61 0.97
CA ARG A 25 26.44 11.82 2.33
C ARG A 25 25.17 11.01 2.63
N GLU A 26 25.32 9.96 3.41
CA GLU A 26 24.26 9.40 4.27
C GLU A 26 23.57 10.57 4.99
N SER A 27 22.24 10.62 4.89
CA SER A 27 21.49 11.63 5.65
C SER A 27 21.69 11.42 7.15
N PHE A 28 21.65 12.49 7.93
CA PHE A 28 21.84 12.47 9.40
C PHE A 28 20.94 11.41 10.08
N ALA A 29 19.74 11.18 9.56
CA ALA A 29 18.82 10.16 10.05
C ALA A 29 19.32 8.72 9.80
N ASN A 30 20.01 8.47 8.70
CA ASN A 30 20.61 7.15 8.44
C ASN A 30 21.84 6.87 9.32
N GLU A 31 22.62 7.90 9.65
CA GLU A 31 23.73 7.76 10.61
C GLU A 31 23.22 7.39 12.00
N HIS A 32 22.17 8.04 12.51
CA HIS A 32 21.57 7.69 13.80
C HIS A 32 21.02 6.25 13.80
N ILE A 33 20.26 5.86 12.79
CA ILE A 33 19.74 4.49 12.67
C ILE A 33 20.89 3.47 12.61
N ALA A 34 21.97 3.78 11.90
CA ALA A 34 23.13 2.91 11.80
C ALA A 34 23.89 2.82 13.13
N LEU A 35 24.06 3.93 13.85
CA LEU A 35 24.69 4.00 15.17
C LEU A 35 23.86 3.23 16.21
N ASP A 36 22.58 3.52 16.33
CA ASP A 36 21.68 2.84 17.27
C ASP A 36 21.67 1.32 17.05
N SER A 37 21.65 0.89 15.77
CA SER A 37 21.70 -0.53 15.44
C SER A 37 23.07 -1.18 15.69
N ALA A 38 24.15 -0.42 15.66
CA ALA A 38 25.52 -0.92 15.92
C ALA A 38 25.76 -1.25 17.39
N GLU A 39 25.04 -0.59 18.31
CA GLU A 39 25.09 -0.89 19.74
C GLU A 39 24.37 -2.19 20.11
N MET A 40 23.52 -2.72 19.23
CA MET A 40 22.85 -4.00 19.44
C MET A 40 23.83 -5.16 19.22
N THR A 41 23.95 -6.03 20.20
CA THR A 41 24.90 -7.16 20.18
C THR A 41 24.39 -8.35 19.36
N SER A 42 23.09 -8.47 19.19
CA SER A 42 22.44 -9.60 18.50
C SER A 42 22.03 -9.25 17.08
N SER A 43 22.43 -10.08 16.11
CA SER A 43 22.02 -9.93 14.70
C SER A 43 20.50 -9.95 14.52
N VAL A 44 19.79 -10.70 15.35
CA VAL A 44 18.33 -10.77 15.28
C VAL A 44 17.68 -9.47 15.74
N GLU A 45 18.11 -8.88 16.85
CA GLU A 45 17.62 -7.59 17.35
C GLU A 45 17.90 -6.48 16.33
N ARG A 46 19.12 -6.45 15.80
CA ARG A 46 19.54 -5.49 14.79
C ARG A 46 18.71 -5.62 13.49
N MET A 47 18.45 -6.86 13.03
CA MET A 47 17.62 -7.12 11.87
C MET A 47 16.18 -6.62 12.08
N VAL A 48 15.59 -6.89 13.26
CA VAL A 48 14.24 -6.42 13.61
C VAL A 48 14.18 -4.91 13.60
N TYR A 49 15.07 -4.24 14.34
CA TYR A 49 15.13 -2.79 14.41
C TYR A 49 15.21 -2.15 13.02
N LEU A 50 16.18 -2.58 12.20
CA LEU A 50 16.35 -2.05 10.84
C LEU A 50 15.17 -2.36 9.91
N SER A 51 14.46 -3.48 10.13
CA SER A 51 13.26 -3.83 9.36
C SER A 51 12.06 -2.94 9.71
N MET A 52 11.99 -2.45 10.95
CA MET A 52 10.94 -1.57 11.46
C MET A 52 11.16 -0.11 11.06
N CYS A 53 12.42 0.31 10.91
CA CYS A 53 12.76 1.68 10.54
C CYS A 53 12.20 2.08 9.16
N PRO A 54 11.74 3.32 8.99
CA PRO A 54 11.34 3.84 7.67
C PRO A 54 12.55 3.87 6.72
N VAL A 55 12.31 3.94 5.42
CA VAL A 55 13.35 4.26 4.45
C VAL A 55 13.76 5.73 4.61
N ASP A 56 15.00 6.03 4.24
CA ASP A 56 15.53 7.39 4.33
C ASP A 56 14.77 8.38 3.40
N GLU A 57 14.75 9.65 3.81
CA GLU A 57 14.05 10.71 3.07
C GLU A 57 14.56 10.88 1.63
N GLU A 58 15.87 10.70 1.41
CA GLU A 58 16.46 10.78 0.08
C GLU A 58 15.95 9.66 -0.83
N CYS A 59 15.75 8.46 -0.29
CA CYS A 59 15.14 7.35 -1.02
C CYS A 59 13.68 7.67 -1.39
N VAL A 60 12.90 8.22 -0.45
CA VAL A 60 11.51 8.66 -0.70
C VAL A 60 11.49 9.74 -1.78
N LYS A 61 12.37 10.74 -1.68
CA LYS A 61 12.49 11.84 -2.65
C LYS A 61 12.81 11.33 -4.04
N ARG A 62 13.77 10.43 -4.20
CA ARG A 62 14.11 9.80 -5.49
C ARG A 62 12.95 9.01 -6.08
N SER A 63 12.24 8.29 -5.21
CA SER A 63 11.05 7.55 -5.64
C SER A 63 9.98 8.50 -6.17
N LEU A 64 9.67 9.57 -5.44
CA LEU A 64 8.70 10.58 -5.88
C LEU A 64 9.17 11.29 -7.17
N GLU A 65 10.45 11.62 -7.29
CA GLU A 65 11.01 12.22 -8.50
C GLU A 65 10.83 11.30 -9.73
N ALA A 66 11.02 9.98 -9.58
CA ALA A 66 10.78 9.04 -10.67
C ALA A 66 9.31 9.07 -11.13
N GLY A 67 8.38 9.08 -10.17
CA GLY A 67 6.94 9.20 -10.47
C GLY A 67 6.58 10.56 -11.08
N ASP A 68 7.17 11.66 -10.58
CA ASP A 68 6.93 13.01 -11.10
C ASP A 68 7.42 13.16 -12.54
N ARG A 69 8.57 12.61 -12.90
CA ARG A 69 9.07 12.58 -14.28
C ARG A 69 8.10 11.85 -15.22
N VAL A 70 7.49 10.74 -14.76
CA VAL A 70 6.45 10.02 -15.52
C VAL A 70 5.20 10.88 -15.66
N LYS A 71 4.72 11.45 -14.57
CA LYS A 71 3.55 12.32 -14.53
C LYS A 71 3.68 13.50 -15.49
N ASP A 72 4.81 14.22 -15.45
CA ASP A 72 5.02 15.41 -16.27
C ASP A 72 5.11 15.06 -17.76
N ARG A 73 5.74 13.92 -18.08
CA ARG A 73 5.78 13.43 -19.48
C ARG A 73 4.39 13.08 -20.00
N LEU A 74 3.59 12.37 -19.21
CA LEU A 74 2.21 12.05 -19.58
C LEU A 74 1.36 13.31 -19.72
N ARG A 75 1.46 14.26 -18.79
CA ARG A 75 0.75 15.54 -18.86
C ARG A 75 1.07 16.29 -20.16
N ALA A 76 2.36 16.39 -20.49
CA ALA A 76 2.80 17.02 -21.73
C ALA A 76 2.24 16.29 -22.98
N ARG A 77 2.21 14.94 -22.95
CA ARG A 77 1.66 14.16 -24.06
C ARG A 77 0.17 14.38 -24.25
N PHE A 78 -0.63 14.37 -23.20
CA PHE A 78 -2.07 14.64 -23.27
C PHE A 78 -2.35 16.06 -23.77
N SER A 79 -1.60 17.05 -23.30
CA SER A 79 -1.69 18.43 -23.74
C SER A 79 -1.37 18.55 -25.23
N ALA A 80 -0.28 17.95 -25.71
CA ALA A 80 0.11 17.98 -27.12
C ALA A 80 -0.91 17.34 -28.06
N LEU A 81 -1.70 16.37 -27.55
CA LEU A 81 -2.79 15.74 -28.31
C LEU A 81 -4.12 16.48 -28.18
N SER A 82 -4.16 17.63 -27.49
CA SER A 82 -5.40 18.35 -27.17
C SER A 82 -6.47 17.48 -26.52
N LYS A 83 -6.03 16.53 -25.65
CA LYS A 83 -6.91 15.63 -24.88
C LYS A 83 -7.09 16.14 -23.48
N THR A 84 -8.20 15.75 -22.86
CA THR A 84 -8.41 15.99 -21.42
C THR A 84 -7.24 15.42 -20.62
N ILE A 85 -6.61 16.28 -19.82
CA ILE A 85 -5.48 15.89 -18.97
C ILE A 85 -6.05 15.08 -17.80
N PRO A 86 -5.60 13.83 -17.59
CA PRO A 86 -6.03 13.03 -16.44
C PRO A 86 -5.50 13.60 -15.12
N SER A 87 -6.17 13.28 -14.03
CA SER A 87 -5.61 13.48 -12.68
C SER A 87 -4.54 12.43 -12.38
N PHE A 88 -3.53 12.84 -11.62
CA PHE A 88 -2.43 11.97 -11.20
C PHE A 88 -2.39 11.90 -9.68
N LYS A 89 -2.40 10.69 -9.14
CA LYS A 89 -2.33 10.44 -7.70
C LYS A 89 -1.37 9.29 -7.40
N TYR A 90 -0.55 9.47 -6.38
CA TYR A 90 0.24 8.38 -5.83
C TYR A 90 -0.60 7.53 -4.89
N GLN A 91 -0.32 6.23 -4.87
CA GLN A 91 -0.87 5.30 -3.88
C GLN A 91 0.21 4.35 -3.36
N GLY A 92 -0.19 3.40 -2.52
CA GLY A 92 0.68 2.33 -2.04
C GLY A 92 1.67 2.77 -0.96
N SER A 93 2.81 2.07 -0.91
CA SER A 93 3.72 2.14 0.22
C SER A 93 4.49 3.46 0.36
N ILE A 94 4.64 4.22 -0.74
CA ILE A 94 5.37 5.49 -0.69
C ILE A 94 4.59 6.55 0.10
N VAL A 95 3.30 6.69 -0.18
CA VAL A 95 2.44 7.68 0.49
C VAL A 95 2.00 7.25 1.89
N SER A 96 2.02 5.95 2.17
CA SER A 96 1.74 5.41 3.50
C SER A 96 2.98 5.29 4.39
N ASN A 97 4.16 5.64 3.90
CA ASN A 97 5.45 5.48 4.60
C ASN A 97 5.69 4.04 5.11
N THR A 98 5.32 3.06 4.29
CA THR A 98 5.50 1.63 4.58
C THR A 98 6.37 0.94 3.53
N GLN A 99 7.21 1.70 2.83
CA GLN A 99 8.16 1.17 1.87
C GLN A 99 9.19 0.26 2.53
N ILE A 100 9.59 -0.76 1.78
CA ILE A 100 10.83 -1.51 2.03
C ILE A 100 11.78 -1.17 0.89
N LYS A 101 12.96 -0.67 1.23
CA LYS A 101 13.96 -0.25 0.25
C LYS A 101 14.31 -1.41 -0.70
N GLY A 102 14.34 -1.14 -2.00
CA GLY A 102 14.64 -2.14 -3.03
C GLY A 102 13.55 -3.17 -3.32
N ALA A 103 12.42 -3.14 -2.58
CA ALA A 103 11.32 -4.09 -2.77
C ALA A 103 9.96 -3.40 -3.01
N SER A 104 9.90 -2.07 -2.98
CA SER A 104 8.66 -1.32 -3.18
C SER A 104 8.71 -0.54 -4.48
N ASP A 105 7.73 -0.77 -5.34
CA ASP A 105 7.49 -0.02 -6.56
C ASP A 105 6.67 1.24 -6.24
N ILE A 106 6.65 2.22 -7.13
CA ILE A 106 5.82 3.43 -7.03
C ILE A 106 4.55 3.20 -7.83
N ASP A 107 3.41 3.32 -7.20
CA ASP A 107 2.12 3.23 -7.87
C ASP A 107 1.61 4.63 -8.22
N LEU A 108 1.48 4.93 -9.52
CA LEU A 108 0.95 6.18 -10.05
C LEU A 108 -0.39 5.93 -10.74
N LEU A 109 -1.47 6.38 -10.12
CA LEU A 109 -2.79 6.39 -10.74
C LEU A 109 -2.89 7.50 -11.77
N VAL A 110 -3.39 7.15 -12.96
CA VAL A 110 -3.74 8.06 -14.06
C VAL A 110 -5.25 7.98 -14.22
N ILE A 111 -5.94 8.96 -13.63
CA ILE A 111 -7.39 8.93 -13.45
C ILE A 111 -8.04 9.74 -14.56
N ASN A 112 -8.87 9.11 -15.36
CA ASN A 112 -9.62 9.78 -16.42
C ASN A 112 -10.67 10.72 -15.81
N GLU A 113 -10.79 11.94 -16.34
CA GLU A 113 -11.72 12.97 -15.85
C GLU A 113 -12.96 13.16 -16.75
N GLN A 114 -13.11 12.35 -17.80
CA GLN A 114 -14.25 12.48 -18.71
C GLN A 114 -15.51 11.81 -18.18
N SER A 115 -15.32 10.76 -17.36
CA SER A 115 -16.42 10.01 -16.75
C SER A 115 -16.01 9.44 -15.41
N PHE A 116 -16.96 8.97 -14.64
CA PHE A 116 -16.75 8.29 -13.37
C PHE A 116 -17.83 7.24 -13.15
N PHE A 117 -17.57 6.31 -12.26
CA PHE A 117 -18.54 5.33 -11.79
C PHE A 117 -19.07 5.72 -10.40
N TRP A 118 -20.23 5.21 -10.07
CA TRP A 118 -20.80 5.34 -8.74
C TRP A 118 -21.62 4.09 -8.38
N ASP A 119 -21.75 3.84 -7.09
CA ASP A 119 -22.56 2.76 -6.53
C ASP A 119 -24.04 3.10 -6.66
N SER A 120 -24.62 2.79 -7.82
CA SER A 120 -26.02 3.13 -8.12
C SER A 120 -27.01 2.44 -7.17
N ILE A 121 -26.69 1.21 -6.76
CA ILE A 121 -27.57 0.43 -5.86
C ILE A 121 -27.50 0.98 -4.45
N GLY A 122 -26.30 1.11 -3.88
CA GLY A 122 -26.11 1.59 -2.52
C GLY A 122 -26.60 3.03 -2.36
N ILE A 123 -26.22 3.93 -3.27
CA ILE A 123 -26.65 5.34 -3.23
C ILE A 123 -28.17 5.49 -3.35
N THR A 124 -28.81 4.73 -4.24
CA THR A 124 -30.27 4.76 -4.37
C THR A 124 -30.95 4.24 -3.11
N HIS A 125 -30.47 3.12 -2.57
CA HIS A 125 -30.98 2.57 -1.31
C HIS A 125 -30.86 3.56 -0.16
N GLU A 126 -29.72 4.22 -0.01
CA GLU A 126 -29.51 5.21 1.04
C GLU A 126 -30.38 6.47 0.86
N TRP A 127 -30.58 6.92 -0.37
CA TRP A 127 -31.54 7.98 -0.65
C TRP A 127 -32.96 7.59 -0.25
N GLU A 128 -33.45 6.39 -0.68
CA GLU A 128 -34.77 5.90 -0.34
C GLU A 128 -34.97 5.79 1.17
N THR A 129 -33.96 5.33 1.89
CA THR A 129 -33.97 5.25 3.35
C THR A 129 -34.01 6.65 3.99
N ALA A 130 -33.19 7.57 3.50
CA ALA A 130 -33.11 8.92 4.04
C ALA A 130 -34.37 9.75 3.80
N ARG A 131 -34.99 9.63 2.62
CA ARG A 131 -36.22 10.38 2.29
C ARG A 131 -37.45 9.96 3.06
N ALA A 132 -37.42 8.76 3.70
CA ALA A 132 -38.48 8.32 4.60
C ALA A 132 -38.49 9.05 5.95
N ASN A 133 -37.40 9.78 6.28
CA ASN A 133 -37.33 10.56 7.51
C ASN A 133 -37.95 11.96 7.32
N VAL A 134 -38.48 12.52 8.39
CA VAL A 134 -39.02 13.88 8.39
C VAL A 134 -38.41 14.64 9.56
N PRO A 135 -37.63 15.71 9.30
CA PRO A 135 -37.21 16.22 7.99
C PRO A 135 -36.14 15.35 7.30
N VAL A 136 -36.13 15.38 5.96
CA VAL A 136 -35.08 14.71 5.18
C VAL A 136 -33.72 15.34 5.47
N PRO A 137 -32.68 14.57 5.82
CA PRO A 137 -31.35 15.11 6.07
C PRO A 137 -30.79 15.89 4.88
N PRO A 138 -30.23 17.09 5.05
CA PRO A 138 -29.69 17.88 3.94
C PRO A 138 -28.63 17.13 3.10
N THR A 139 -27.83 16.26 3.72
CA THR A 139 -26.84 15.44 3.03
C THR A 139 -27.44 14.42 2.07
N ALA A 140 -28.70 13.99 2.29
CA ALA A 140 -29.39 13.07 1.39
C ALA A 140 -29.69 13.70 0.02
N TYR A 141 -29.90 15.00 -0.04
CA TYR A 141 -30.10 15.67 -1.33
C TYR A 141 -28.87 15.63 -2.24
N LYS A 142 -27.66 15.47 -1.67
CA LYS A 142 -26.46 15.22 -2.48
C LYS A 142 -26.55 13.91 -3.23
N LEU A 143 -27.07 12.85 -2.59
CA LEU A 143 -27.31 11.54 -3.22
C LEU A 143 -28.32 11.66 -4.36
N LYS A 144 -29.44 12.36 -4.11
CA LYS A 144 -30.48 12.60 -5.12
C LYS A 144 -29.95 13.35 -6.34
N ARG A 145 -29.10 14.35 -6.14
CA ARG A 145 -28.49 15.09 -7.25
C ARG A 145 -27.63 14.21 -8.13
N LEU A 146 -26.91 13.24 -7.55
CA LEU A 146 -26.12 12.28 -8.33
C LEU A 146 -27.01 11.30 -9.10
N ILE A 147 -28.09 10.81 -8.47
CA ILE A 147 -29.08 9.92 -9.11
C ILE A 147 -29.73 10.61 -10.32
N ASP A 148 -29.97 11.91 -10.24
CA ASP A 148 -30.62 12.69 -11.32
C ASP A 148 -29.66 13.13 -12.45
N LEU A 149 -28.34 12.84 -12.31
CA LEU A 149 -27.42 13.15 -13.39
C LEU A 149 -27.76 12.34 -14.66
N PRO A 150 -27.70 12.98 -15.82
CA PRO A 150 -27.84 12.24 -17.07
C PRO A 150 -26.71 11.22 -17.21
N PRO A 151 -26.95 10.06 -17.80
CA PRO A 151 -25.91 9.08 -18.05
C PRO A 151 -24.81 9.66 -18.95
N TYR A 152 -23.60 9.20 -18.75
CA TYR A 152 -22.49 9.57 -19.63
C TYR A 152 -22.78 9.14 -21.05
N SER A 153 -22.71 10.07 -21.99
CA SER A 153 -23.06 9.84 -23.41
C SER A 153 -21.98 9.12 -24.22
N GLY A 154 -20.76 9.02 -23.67
CA GLY A 154 -19.63 8.30 -24.26
C GLY A 154 -19.54 6.84 -23.81
N SER A 155 -18.43 6.20 -24.17
CA SER A 155 -18.09 4.85 -23.73
C SER A 155 -16.91 4.92 -22.77
N ALA A 156 -17.18 4.75 -21.48
CA ALA A 156 -16.12 4.79 -20.45
C ALA A 156 -15.00 3.77 -20.70
N ILE A 157 -15.36 2.58 -21.24
CA ILE A 157 -14.37 1.53 -21.52
C ILE A 157 -13.50 1.90 -22.74
N ASP A 158 -14.07 2.52 -23.78
CA ASP A 158 -13.30 2.95 -24.95
C ASP A 158 -12.42 4.16 -24.61
N ASP A 159 -12.89 5.05 -23.78
CA ASP A 159 -12.14 6.25 -23.39
C ASP A 159 -10.95 5.89 -22.50
N ILE A 160 -11.12 4.96 -21.55
CA ILE A 160 -10.00 4.48 -20.74
C ILE A 160 -9.01 3.63 -21.56
N ALA A 161 -9.50 2.84 -22.53
CA ALA A 161 -8.63 2.08 -23.43
C ALA A 161 -7.77 3.02 -24.30
N LYS A 162 -8.36 4.10 -24.83
CA LYS A 162 -7.64 5.15 -25.57
C LYS A 162 -6.62 5.85 -24.66
N GLN A 163 -7.02 6.21 -23.43
CA GLN A 163 -6.09 6.79 -22.45
C GLN A 163 -4.92 5.86 -22.18
N ARG A 164 -5.18 4.58 -21.92
CA ARG A 164 -4.16 3.56 -21.69
C ARG A 164 -3.20 3.46 -22.89
N LYS A 165 -3.71 3.46 -24.11
CA LYS A 165 -2.89 3.43 -25.33
C LYS A 165 -1.98 4.66 -25.44
N ILE A 166 -2.49 5.86 -25.14
CA ILE A 166 -1.67 7.09 -25.12
C ILE A 166 -0.54 6.98 -24.11
N CYS A 167 -0.83 6.45 -22.90
CA CYS A 167 0.18 6.23 -21.88
C CYS A 167 1.24 5.21 -22.34
N GLU A 168 0.83 4.09 -22.94
CA GLU A 168 1.74 3.06 -23.46
C GLU A 168 2.67 3.63 -24.53
N ASP A 169 2.14 4.31 -25.53
CA ASP A 169 2.94 4.87 -26.62
C ASP A 169 3.92 5.94 -26.11
N CYS A 170 3.48 6.77 -25.18
CA CYS A 170 4.31 7.81 -24.57
C CYS A 170 5.46 7.20 -23.76
N LEU A 171 5.16 6.22 -22.92
CA LEU A 171 6.15 5.64 -22.01
C LEU A 171 7.10 4.68 -22.72
N ALA A 172 6.60 3.86 -23.65
CA ALA A 172 7.44 2.95 -24.43
C ALA A 172 8.43 3.71 -25.34
N SER A 173 8.07 4.92 -25.82
CA SER A 173 8.99 5.76 -26.59
C SER A 173 10.05 6.46 -25.74
N ALA A 174 9.83 6.57 -24.42
CA ALA A 174 10.66 7.38 -23.53
C ALA A 174 11.56 6.56 -22.60
N TYR A 175 11.18 5.33 -22.30
CA TYR A 175 11.88 4.46 -21.36
C TYR A 175 12.28 3.15 -22.04
N VAL A 176 13.55 2.80 -21.96
CA VAL A 176 14.08 1.55 -22.53
C VAL A 176 13.43 0.34 -21.85
N ASP A 177 13.33 0.37 -20.52
CA ASP A 177 12.69 -0.66 -19.73
C ASP A 177 11.23 -0.26 -19.47
N CYS A 178 10.34 -0.60 -20.41
CA CYS A 178 8.91 -0.34 -20.34
C CYS A 178 8.10 -1.61 -20.65
N ASP A 179 7.45 -2.18 -19.65
CA ASP A 179 6.57 -3.36 -19.84
C ASP A 179 5.11 -2.93 -19.93
N ILE A 180 4.56 -2.95 -21.14
CA ILE A 180 3.17 -2.64 -21.47
C ILE A 180 2.27 -3.89 -21.52
N ARG A 181 2.82 -5.10 -21.30
CA ARG A 181 2.07 -6.37 -21.43
C ARG A 181 1.18 -6.65 -20.22
N LYS A 182 1.47 -6.06 -19.07
CA LYS A 182 0.66 -6.22 -17.87
C LYS A 182 -0.75 -5.63 -18.08
N GLY A 183 -1.79 -6.40 -17.72
CA GLY A 183 -3.17 -5.97 -17.88
C GLY A 183 -3.50 -4.70 -17.09
N LYS A 184 -3.05 -4.63 -15.84
CA LYS A 184 -3.46 -3.60 -14.88
C LYS A 184 -2.55 -2.37 -14.80
N SER A 185 -1.28 -2.50 -15.18
CA SER A 185 -0.29 -1.42 -15.08
C SER A 185 0.62 -1.36 -16.31
N ILE A 186 1.28 -0.22 -16.51
CA ILE A 186 2.47 -0.09 -17.33
C ILE A 186 3.64 0.01 -16.36
N ARG A 187 4.57 -0.92 -16.42
CA ARG A 187 5.75 -0.88 -15.55
C ARG A 187 6.92 -0.27 -16.29
N ILE A 188 7.52 0.75 -15.72
CA ILE A 188 8.76 1.32 -16.22
C ILE A 188 9.85 1.21 -15.15
N LEU A 189 11.11 1.13 -15.61
CA LEU A 189 12.29 1.35 -14.77
C LEU A 189 12.91 2.70 -15.17
N ASN A 190 12.94 3.64 -14.24
CA ASN A 190 13.72 4.85 -14.41
C ASN A 190 15.18 4.52 -14.06
N GLN A 191 15.99 4.22 -15.08
CA GLN A 191 17.37 3.75 -14.92
C GLN A 191 18.26 4.77 -14.19
N SER A 192 18.05 6.08 -14.40
CA SER A 192 18.88 7.13 -13.77
C SER A 192 18.63 7.29 -12.28
N LEU A 193 17.43 6.92 -11.81
CA LEU A 193 17.03 6.94 -10.40
C LEU A 193 16.96 5.53 -9.80
N ASP A 194 17.09 4.47 -10.64
CA ASP A 194 16.88 3.06 -10.29
C ASP A 194 15.56 2.83 -9.54
N GLN A 195 14.49 3.41 -10.07
CA GLN A 195 13.17 3.32 -9.46
C GLN A 195 12.16 2.76 -10.46
N LYS A 196 11.37 1.79 -9.99
CA LYS A 196 10.25 1.25 -10.76
C LYS A 196 9.00 2.05 -10.51
N VAL A 197 8.26 2.36 -11.58
CA VAL A 197 6.96 3.03 -11.51
C VAL A 197 5.92 2.18 -12.23
N ASP A 198 4.88 1.79 -11.52
CA ASP A 198 3.69 1.15 -12.07
C ASP A 198 2.64 2.22 -12.34
N VAL A 199 2.32 2.46 -13.60
CA VAL A 199 1.32 3.42 -14.06
C VAL A 199 0.01 2.71 -14.28
N VAL A 200 -1.01 3.08 -13.50
CA VAL A 200 -2.31 2.41 -13.41
C VAL A 200 -3.39 3.32 -13.96
N ASN A 201 -4.06 2.92 -15.05
CA ASN A 201 -5.16 3.68 -15.63
C ASN A 201 -6.48 3.31 -14.95
N CYS A 202 -7.23 4.31 -14.49
CA CYS A 202 -8.48 4.12 -13.76
C CYS A 202 -9.46 5.27 -13.96
N LEU A 203 -10.67 5.07 -13.46
CA LEU A 203 -11.72 6.07 -13.31
C LEU A 203 -12.00 6.30 -11.82
N TRP A 204 -12.52 7.47 -11.49
CA TRP A 204 -13.12 7.70 -10.18
C TRP A 204 -14.30 6.78 -9.94
N PHE A 205 -14.47 6.37 -8.69
CA PHE A 205 -15.64 5.65 -8.21
C PHE A 205 -16.17 6.33 -6.95
N ASP A 206 -17.48 6.55 -6.89
CA ASP A 206 -18.13 7.23 -5.78
C ASP A 206 -19.19 6.33 -5.13
N ASN A 207 -19.12 6.15 -3.85
CA ASN A 207 -20.14 5.57 -2.99
C ASN A 207 -20.90 6.68 -2.23
N ALA A 208 -21.82 6.31 -1.38
CA ALA A 208 -22.60 7.26 -0.60
C ALA A 208 -21.74 8.17 0.30
N ASP A 209 -20.66 7.63 0.86
CA ASP A 209 -19.74 8.40 1.70
C ASP A 209 -18.95 9.42 0.89
N SER A 210 -18.48 9.05 -0.31
CA SER A 210 -17.86 9.99 -1.25
C SER A 210 -18.80 11.15 -1.56
N VAL A 211 -20.07 10.86 -1.86
CA VAL A 211 -21.07 11.87 -2.21
C VAL A 211 -21.41 12.79 -1.04
N ARG A 212 -21.55 12.26 0.17
CA ARG A 212 -21.76 13.05 1.38
C ARG A 212 -20.62 14.03 1.64
N ASN A 213 -19.39 13.63 1.28
CA ASN A 213 -18.18 14.44 1.38
C ASN A 213 -17.86 15.22 0.09
N ASP A 214 -18.90 15.55 -0.69
CA ASP A 214 -18.81 16.38 -1.91
C ASP A 214 -17.89 15.83 -2.99
N MET A 215 -17.74 14.50 -3.07
CA MET A 215 -16.84 13.81 -3.99
C MET A 215 -15.42 14.37 -3.93
N ARG A 216 -14.95 14.71 -2.74
CA ARG A 216 -13.60 15.23 -2.51
C ARG A 216 -12.61 14.13 -2.22
N TYR A 217 -11.37 14.34 -2.64
CA TYR A 217 -10.26 13.59 -2.10
C TYR A 217 -10.16 13.79 -0.57
N PRO A 218 -9.97 12.75 0.25
CA PRO A 218 -9.61 11.36 -0.11
C PRO A 218 -10.79 10.39 -0.20
N TYR A 219 -12.03 10.84 -0.09
CA TYR A 219 -13.22 9.98 0.04
C TYR A 219 -13.61 9.22 -1.24
N ARG A 220 -13.04 9.60 -2.39
CA ARG A 220 -13.31 8.93 -3.66
C ARG A 220 -12.53 7.64 -3.79
N GLY A 221 -13.16 6.62 -4.34
CA GLY A 221 -12.53 5.40 -4.80
C GLY A 221 -12.11 5.48 -6.26
N VAL A 222 -11.56 4.37 -6.76
CA VAL A 222 -11.18 4.17 -8.15
C VAL A 222 -11.62 2.80 -8.65
N ARG A 223 -11.87 2.69 -9.97
CA ARG A 223 -11.98 1.41 -10.68
C ARG A 223 -10.86 1.32 -11.69
N ILE A 224 -10.02 0.30 -11.53
CA ILE A 224 -8.85 0.07 -12.38
C ILE A 224 -9.29 -0.64 -13.66
N PHE A 225 -8.75 -0.19 -14.80
CA PHE A 225 -8.92 -0.84 -16.07
C PHE A 225 -7.95 -2.02 -16.23
N ASP A 226 -8.48 -3.20 -16.52
CA ASP A 226 -7.69 -4.37 -16.91
C ASP A 226 -7.73 -4.53 -18.43
N LYS A 227 -6.65 -4.11 -19.11
CA LYS A 227 -6.48 -4.20 -20.55
C LYS A 227 -6.58 -5.64 -21.06
N SER A 228 -6.08 -6.61 -20.29
CA SER A 228 -6.03 -8.01 -20.74
C SER A 228 -7.42 -8.63 -20.87
N LYS A 229 -8.39 -8.13 -20.10
CA LYS A 229 -9.77 -8.57 -20.08
C LYS A 229 -10.71 -7.57 -20.75
N ASN A 230 -10.19 -6.40 -21.14
CA ASN A 230 -10.99 -5.23 -21.56
C ASN A 230 -12.16 -4.97 -20.59
N SER A 231 -11.89 -4.94 -19.30
CA SER A 231 -12.91 -4.84 -18.26
C SER A 231 -12.41 -4.06 -17.05
N TRP A 232 -13.32 -3.80 -16.13
CA TRP A 232 -13.04 -3.12 -14.87
C TRP A 232 -12.74 -4.12 -13.76
N MET A 233 -11.81 -3.76 -12.89
CA MET A 233 -11.65 -4.44 -11.62
C MET A 233 -12.72 -3.98 -10.62
N THR A 234 -12.83 -4.67 -9.50
CA THR A 234 -13.61 -4.23 -8.35
C THR A 234 -13.11 -2.85 -7.90
N GLU A 235 -14.00 -2.05 -7.39
CA GLU A 235 -13.68 -0.74 -6.83
C GLU A 235 -12.73 -0.86 -5.63
N ASP A 236 -11.88 0.15 -5.48
CA ASP A 236 -10.95 0.31 -4.37
C ASP A 236 -10.95 1.74 -3.86
N PHE A 237 -10.75 1.93 -2.54
CA PHE A 237 -10.69 3.23 -1.87
C PHE A 237 -9.29 3.48 -1.28
N PRO A 238 -8.23 3.57 -2.09
CA PRO A 238 -6.85 3.59 -1.61
C PRO A 238 -6.55 4.79 -0.72
N PHE A 239 -7.20 5.92 -0.97
CA PHE A 239 -6.91 7.16 -0.26
C PHE A 239 -7.48 7.15 1.16
N VAL A 240 -8.73 6.69 1.33
CA VAL A 240 -9.34 6.49 2.67
C VAL A 240 -8.53 5.47 3.47
N LYS A 241 -8.09 4.38 2.84
CA LYS A 241 -7.23 3.38 3.50
C LYS A 241 -5.94 4.00 4.02
N ILE A 242 -5.29 4.87 3.23
CA ILE A 242 -4.07 5.57 3.62
C ILE A 242 -4.33 6.51 4.80
N ASP A 243 -5.43 7.24 4.79
CA ASP A 243 -5.80 8.13 5.88
C ASP A 243 -6.07 7.35 7.18
N LEU A 244 -6.84 6.26 7.12
CA LEU A 244 -7.06 5.37 8.26
C LEU A 244 -5.73 4.80 8.81
N MET A 245 -4.81 4.43 7.93
CA MET A 245 -3.47 3.98 8.33
C MET A 245 -2.68 5.09 9.03
N ASN A 246 -2.72 6.31 8.52
CA ASN A 246 -2.03 7.46 9.12
C ASN A 246 -2.58 7.81 10.50
N GLU A 247 -3.91 7.80 10.65
CA GLU A 247 -4.56 8.00 11.94
C GLU A 247 -4.21 6.90 12.94
N ARG A 248 -4.24 5.64 12.48
CA ARG A 248 -3.84 4.50 13.32
C ARG A 248 -2.39 4.63 13.77
N ASP A 249 -1.49 4.99 12.87
CA ASP A 249 -0.07 5.17 13.17
C ASP A 249 0.16 6.30 14.20
N LYS A 250 -0.56 7.40 14.06
CA LYS A 250 -0.50 8.54 14.99
C LYS A 250 -0.90 8.13 16.41
N ILE A 251 -2.01 7.41 16.58
CA ILE A 251 -2.49 6.98 17.91
C ILE A 251 -1.69 5.82 18.51
N THR A 252 -0.86 5.16 17.70
CA THR A 252 0.06 4.10 18.13
C THR A 252 1.53 4.54 18.15
N ASN A 253 1.80 5.85 18.16
CA ASN A 253 3.14 6.44 18.23
C ASN A 253 4.12 5.92 17.15
N GLY A 254 3.62 5.62 15.94
CA GLY A 254 4.43 5.10 14.83
C GLY A 254 4.55 3.57 14.76
N HIS A 255 4.19 2.87 15.84
CA HIS A 255 4.38 1.42 15.94
C HIS A 255 3.54 0.61 14.95
N TYR A 256 2.39 1.12 14.52
CA TYR A 256 1.59 0.45 13.49
C TYR A 256 2.36 0.30 12.17
N LYS A 257 2.99 1.36 11.68
CA LYS A 257 3.79 1.29 10.44
C LYS A 257 5.11 0.54 10.63
N GLU A 258 5.68 0.56 11.82
CA GLU A 258 6.84 -0.27 12.15
C GLU A 258 6.51 -1.76 11.97
N MET A 259 5.39 -2.22 12.53
CA MET A 259 4.95 -3.61 12.37
C MET A 259 4.64 -3.97 10.91
N ILE A 260 4.05 -3.06 10.16
CA ILE A 260 3.81 -3.25 8.72
C ILE A 260 5.14 -3.47 7.98
N ARG A 261 6.15 -2.65 8.23
CA ARG A 261 7.47 -2.77 7.59
C ARG A 261 8.15 -4.10 7.97
N LEU A 262 8.06 -4.50 9.24
CA LEU A 262 8.57 -5.79 9.70
C LEU A 262 7.88 -6.96 8.96
N ILE A 263 6.55 -7.02 8.96
CA ILE A 263 5.81 -8.12 8.30
C ILE A 263 6.08 -8.14 6.78
N LYS A 264 6.18 -6.99 6.13
CA LYS A 264 6.56 -6.91 4.72
C LYS A 264 7.99 -7.41 4.47
N THR A 265 8.92 -7.18 5.41
CA THR A 265 10.28 -7.72 5.34
C THR A 265 10.25 -9.23 5.46
N LEU A 266 9.52 -9.79 6.44
CA LEU A 266 9.35 -11.24 6.59
C LEU A 266 8.70 -11.85 5.35
N LYS A 267 7.64 -11.25 4.81
CA LYS A 267 7.01 -11.67 3.55
C LYS A 267 8.04 -11.78 2.42
N THR A 268 8.91 -10.77 2.28
CA THR A 268 9.95 -10.76 1.24
C THR A 268 11.00 -11.85 1.46
N ASP A 269 11.33 -12.15 2.71
CA ASP A 269 12.32 -13.17 3.05
C ASP A 269 11.78 -14.61 2.92
N VAL A 270 10.51 -14.83 3.26
CA VAL A 270 9.82 -16.12 3.07
C VAL A 270 9.67 -16.42 1.57
N GLY A 271 9.28 -15.43 0.78
CA GLY A 271 8.97 -15.60 -0.65
C GLY A 271 7.68 -16.37 -0.91
N GLY A 272 7.21 -16.35 -2.15
CA GLY A 272 6.01 -17.12 -2.54
C GLY A 272 4.70 -16.69 -1.86
N CYS A 273 4.66 -15.51 -1.24
CA CYS A 273 3.51 -14.98 -0.52
C CYS A 273 2.78 -13.87 -1.29
N ASP A 274 2.86 -13.86 -2.63
CA ASP A 274 2.33 -12.78 -3.46
C ASP A 274 0.82 -12.62 -3.38
N GLU A 275 0.09 -13.69 -3.09
CA GLU A 275 -1.36 -13.68 -2.90
C GLU A 275 -1.81 -12.79 -1.73
N LEU A 276 -0.99 -12.62 -0.70
CA LEU A 276 -1.27 -11.71 0.42
C LEU A 276 -0.75 -10.31 0.05
N SER A 277 -1.65 -9.41 -0.31
CA SER A 277 -1.30 -8.03 -0.70
C SER A 277 -0.77 -7.20 0.49
N SER A 278 -0.12 -6.08 0.20
CA SER A 278 0.25 -5.13 1.25
C SER A 278 -0.97 -4.58 1.99
N PHE A 279 -2.09 -4.34 1.29
CA PHE A 279 -3.32 -3.88 1.92
C PHE A 279 -3.96 -4.92 2.86
N ASP A 280 -3.83 -6.21 2.55
CA ASP A 280 -4.24 -7.27 3.48
C ASP A 280 -3.41 -7.23 4.78
N ILE A 281 -2.08 -7.06 4.66
CA ILE A 281 -1.20 -6.90 5.83
C ILE A 281 -1.61 -5.68 6.65
N TYR A 282 -1.85 -4.54 6.00
CA TYR A 282 -2.30 -3.32 6.69
C TYR A 282 -3.59 -3.55 7.45
N SER A 283 -4.55 -4.22 6.81
CA SER A 283 -5.87 -4.49 7.39
C SER A 283 -5.80 -5.45 8.58
N VAL A 284 -5.01 -6.53 8.48
CA VAL A 284 -4.79 -7.47 9.57
C VAL A 284 -4.19 -6.76 10.79
N LEU A 285 -3.13 -5.97 10.58
CA LEU A 285 -2.45 -5.26 11.67
C LEU A 285 -3.30 -4.12 12.26
N TYR A 286 -4.22 -3.55 11.49
CA TYR A 286 -5.16 -2.54 11.99
C TYR A 286 -6.10 -3.08 13.06
N LEU A 287 -6.40 -4.38 13.04
CA LEU A 287 -7.26 -5.04 14.02
C LEU A 287 -6.58 -5.31 15.37
N MET A 288 -5.25 -5.25 15.45
CA MET A 288 -4.53 -5.41 16.71
C MET A 288 -4.94 -4.29 17.68
N PRO A 289 -5.29 -4.58 18.95
CA PRO A 289 -5.72 -3.57 19.90
C PRO A 289 -4.71 -2.44 20.07
N GLN A 290 -5.20 -1.20 20.24
CA GLN A 290 -4.32 -0.03 20.44
C GLN A 290 -3.45 -0.19 21.68
N SER A 291 -3.98 -0.76 22.75
CA SER A 291 -3.24 -1.05 23.99
C SER A 291 -2.01 -1.92 23.76
N ASP A 292 -2.04 -2.79 22.76
CA ASP A 292 -0.93 -3.69 22.44
C ASP A 292 0.21 -2.98 21.70
N TYR A 293 -0.06 -1.81 21.11
CA TYR A 293 0.95 -0.93 20.53
C TYR A 293 1.53 0.08 21.54
N ALA A 294 0.67 0.68 22.39
CA ALA A 294 0.95 1.94 23.07
C ALA A 294 2.05 1.87 24.15
N ALA A 295 2.25 0.72 24.77
CA ALA A 295 3.16 0.56 25.91
C ALA A 295 4.40 -0.26 25.58
N ARG A 296 4.69 -0.54 24.31
CA ARG A 296 5.69 -1.51 23.89
C ARG A 296 6.63 -0.93 22.84
N SER A 297 7.87 -1.42 22.83
CA SER A 297 8.88 -1.08 21.85
C SER A 297 9.77 -2.29 21.57
N GLY A 298 10.50 -2.28 20.47
CA GLY A 298 11.47 -3.32 20.14
C GLY A 298 10.88 -4.73 20.18
N SER A 299 11.55 -5.65 20.88
CA SER A 299 11.15 -7.07 20.97
C SER A 299 9.76 -7.28 21.57
N ASP A 300 9.37 -6.48 22.57
CA ASP A 300 8.06 -6.60 23.23
C ASP A 300 6.91 -6.36 22.27
N LEU A 301 7.07 -5.41 21.34
CA LEU A 301 6.09 -5.13 20.30
C LEU A 301 5.99 -6.31 19.32
N VAL A 302 7.11 -6.95 18.99
CA VAL A 302 7.13 -8.13 18.12
C VAL A 302 6.46 -9.33 18.80
N PHE A 303 6.67 -9.52 20.12
CA PHE A 303 6.00 -10.56 20.89
C PHE A 303 4.48 -10.34 20.97
N ALA A 304 4.04 -9.09 21.17
CA ALA A 304 2.62 -8.75 21.16
C ALA A 304 1.98 -9.02 19.81
N LEU A 305 2.67 -8.69 18.73
CA LEU A 305 2.22 -8.97 17.38
C LEU A 305 2.09 -10.48 17.12
N GLU A 306 3.08 -11.28 17.53
CA GLU A 306 3.01 -12.75 17.40
C GLU A 306 1.84 -13.32 18.19
N PHE A 307 1.63 -12.83 19.42
CA PHE A 307 0.52 -13.26 20.25
C PHE A 307 -0.84 -12.96 19.62
N PHE A 308 -1.00 -11.76 19.07
CA PHE A 308 -2.23 -11.35 18.35
C PHE A 308 -2.46 -12.21 17.11
N LEU A 309 -1.45 -12.41 16.25
CA LEU A 309 -1.62 -13.14 15.00
C LEU A 309 -1.79 -14.65 15.20
N ARG A 310 -1.34 -15.21 16.33
CA ARG A 310 -1.47 -16.63 16.68
C ARG A 310 -2.92 -17.09 16.64
N GLU A 311 -3.82 -16.30 17.18
CA GLU A 311 -5.24 -16.61 17.23
C GLU A 311 -5.82 -16.86 15.84
N PHE A 312 -5.49 -16.03 14.89
CA PHE A 312 -5.97 -16.14 13.51
C PHE A 312 -5.23 -17.21 12.69
N ALA A 313 -3.95 -17.40 12.96
CA ALA A 313 -3.18 -18.45 12.28
C ALA A 313 -3.60 -19.87 12.72
N SER A 314 -4.10 -20.01 13.94
CA SER A 314 -4.57 -21.29 14.50
C SER A 314 -6.05 -21.57 14.27
N ASP A 315 -6.87 -20.55 14.04
CA ASP A 315 -8.33 -20.67 13.84
C ASP A 315 -8.74 -20.05 12.49
N ARG A 316 -9.01 -20.92 11.50
CA ARG A 316 -9.47 -20.51 10.18
C ARG A 316 -10.81 -19.77 10.25
N THR A 317 -11.71 -20.17 11.10
CA THR A 317 -13.03 -19.55 11.22
C THR A 317 -12.91 -18.09 11.64
N ARG A 318 -12.03 -17.81 12.59
CA ARG A 318 -11.70 -16.43 12.99
C ARG A 318 -11.02 -15.66 11.87
N ALA A 319 -10.03 -16.25 11.21
CA ALA A 319 -9.37 -15.60 10.08
C ALA A 319 -10.36 -15.23 8.97
N ASP A 320 -11.35 -16.06 8.69
CA ASP A 320 -12.37 -15.82 7.67
C ASP A 320 -13.32 -14.64 7.99
N THR A 321 -13.33 -14.14 9.23
CA THR A 321 -14.09 -12.93 9.61
C THR A 321 -13.32 -11.63 9.38
N MET A 322 -12.01 -11.71 9.14
CA MET A 322 -11.18 -10.52 8.94
C MET A 322 -11.58 -9.77 7.67
N LYS A 323 -11.76 -8.46 7.80
CA LYS A 323 -12.13 -7.55 6.72
C LYS A 323 -10.98 -6.62 6.36
N GLN A 324 -10.97 -6.15 5.13
CA GLN A 324 -10.10 -5.05 4.72
C GLN A 324 -10.47 -3.74 5.44
N LEU A 325 -9.56 -2.78 5.44
CA LEU A 325 -9.71 -1.50 6.13
C LEU A 325 -10.98 -0.72 5.76
N ASP A 326 -11.42 -0.84 4.51
CA ASP A 326 -12.66 -0.25 4.01
C ASP A 326 -13.92 -1.08 4.33
N CYS A 327 -13.76 -2.22 5.03
CA CYS A 327 -14.81 -3.17 5.39
C CYS A 327 -15.58 -3.80 4.21
N ASN A 328 -15.11 -3.63 2.97
CA ASN A 328 -15.81 -4.08 1.78
C ASN A 328 -15.54 -5.55 1.44
N GLU A 329 -14.37 -6.08 1.82
CA GLU A 329 -13.95 -7.41 1.43
C GLU A 329 -13.41 -8.23 2.60
N LEU A 330 -13.78 -9.53 2.66
CA LEU A 330 -13.19 -10.49 3.60
C LEU A 330 -11.82 -10.92 3.08
N ILE A 331 -10.80 -10.83 3.96
CA ILE A 331 -9.40 -11.05 3.56
C ILE A 331 -9.16 -12.51 3.19
N PHE A 332 -9.59 -13.46 4.01
CA PHE A 332 -9.24 -14.88 3.89
C PHE A 332 -10.37 -15.79 3.45
N LYS A 333 -11.63 -15.41 3.62
CA LYS A 333 -12.78 -16.28 3.34
C LYS A 333 -12.77 -16.74 1.88
N ASN A 334 -12.77 -18.06 1.67
CA ASN A 334 -12.68 -18.71 0.35
C ASN A 334 -11.39 -18.36 -0.45
N LYS A 335 -10.29 -18.01 0.24
CA LYS A 335 -9.01 -17.63 -0.36
C LYS A 335 -7.87 -18.42 0.30
N ASP A 336 -7.79 -19.70 0.02
CA ASP A 336 -6.86 -20.63 0.68
C ASP A 336 -5.40 -20.31 0.42
N LEU A 337 -5.03 -19.88 -0.78
CA LEU A 337 -3.67 -19.47 -1.10
C LEU A 337 -3.25 -18.23 -0.28
N LYS A 338 -4.17 -17.27 -0.12
CA LYS A 338 -3.92 -16.08 0.70
C LYS A 338 -3.74 -16.43 2.18
N PHE A 339 -4.57 -17.33 2.70
CA PHE A 339 -4.43 -17.81 4.07
C PHE A 339 -3.15 -18.64 4.28
N SER A 340 -2.77 -19.46 3.30
CA SER A 340 -1.51 -20.21 3.33
C SER A 340 -0.30 -19.25 3.37
N ALA A 341 -0.30 -18.18 2.55
CA ALA A 341 0.72 -17.15 2.60
C ALA A 341 0.80 -16.46 3.97
N PHE A 342 -0.35 -16.13 4.58
CA PHE A 342 -0.41 -15.58 5.93
C PHE A 342 0.20 -16.54 6.97
N LYS A 343 -0.13 -17.82 6.93
CA LYS A 343 0.44 -18.84 7.84
C LYS A 343 1.96 -19.00 7.68
N SER A 344 2.47 -18.89 6.46
CA SER A 344 3.90 -18.95 6.20
C SER A 344 4.64 -17.77 6.84
N ILE A 345 4.10 -16.57 6.70
CA ILE A 345 4.66 -15.36 7.34
C ILE A 345 4.55 -15.46 8.87
N TYR A 346 3.41 -15.92 9.39
CA TYR A 346 3.25 -16.13 10.83
C TYR A 346 4.23 -17.16 11.38
N SER A 347 4.48 -18.27 10.68
CA SER A 347 5.48 -19.26 11.08
C SER A 347 6.88 -18.66 11.18
N ASP A 348 7.24 -17.79 10.25
CA ASP A 348 8.52 -17.08 10.27
C ASP A 348 8.61 -16.07 11.42
N LEU A 349 7.51 -15.33 11.69
CA LEU A 349 7.42 -14.43 12.85
C LEU A 349 7.58 -15.18 14.18
N ARG A 350 6.97 -16.37 14.29
CA ARG A 350 7.14 -17.21 15.49
C ARG A 350 8.60 -17.61 15.72
N MET A 351 9.29 -18.04 14.66
CA MET A 351 10.72 -18.36 14.76
C MET A 351 11.56 -17.13 15.11
N LEU A 352 11.20 -15.96 14.60
CA LEU A 352 11.83 -14.70 14.96
C LEU A 352 11.66 -14.42 16.46
N CYS A 353 10.48 -14.62 17.02
CA CYS A 353 10.22 -14.46 18.45
C CYS A 353 11.04 -15.44 19.32
N GLU A 354 11.19 -16.68 18.86
CA GLU A 354 12.05 -17.67 19.54
C GLU A 354 13.52 -17.22 19.57
N ALA A 355 14.03 -16.69 18.45
CA ALA A 355 15.39 -16.18 18.35
C ALA A 355 15.61 -14.93 19.22
N LEU A 356 14.66 -14.00 19.27
CA LEU A 356 14.72 -12.83 20.15
C LEU A 356 14.78 -13.24 21.63
N ARG A 357 13.93 -14.15 22.08
CA ARG A 357 13.95 -14.68 23.46
C ARG A 357 15.30 -15.33 23.79
N ASN A 358 15.91 -16.04 22.85
CA ASN A 358 17.22 -16.65 23.07
C ASN A 358 18.32 -15.58 23.17
N ALA A 359 18.29 -14.53 22.35
CA ALA A 359 19.21 -13.40 22.43
C ALA A 359 19.09 -12.68 23.78
N GLU A 360 17.88 -12.40 24.26
CA GLU A 360 17.63 -11.78 25.57
C GLU A 360 18.17 -12.64 26.73
N ARG A 361 17.95 -13.97 26.71
CA ARG A 361 18.49 -14.89 27.72
C ARG A 361 20.03 -14.90 27.76
N THR A 362 20.66 -14.90 26.59
CA THR A 362 22.10 -14.86 26.47
C THR A 362 22.69 -13.59 27.11
N ARG A 363 22.04 -12.44 26.89
CA ARG A 363 22.45 -11.17 27.47
C ARG A 363 22.34 -11.15 29.02
N VAL A 364 21.30 -11.77 29.58
CA VAL A 364 21.11 -11.87 31.04
C VAL A 364 22.12 -12.78 31.68
N VAL A 365 22.61 -13.79 30.98
CA VAL A 365 23.59 -14.78 31.55
C VAL A 365 25.03 -14.29 31.46
N PHE A 366 25.37 -13.46 30.47
CA PHE A 366 26.75 -13.05 30.20
C PHE A 366 27.02 -11.54 30.36
N GLY A 367 26.01 -10.73 30.64
CA GLY A 367 26.09 -9.29 30.97
C GLY A 367 25.99 -9.07 32.48
#